data_5f5a4f0e247df4cb1c6a6c53e36ea29a
#
_entry.id   5f5a4f0e247df4cb1c6a6c53e36ea29a
#
_cell.length_a   1.000
_cell.length_b   1.000
_cell.length_c   1.000
_cell.angle_alpha   90.00
_cell.angle_beta   90.00
_cell.angle_gamma   90.00
#
_symmetry.space_group_name_H-M   'P 1'
#
loop_
_entity.id
_entity.type
_entity.pdbx_description
1 polymer ?
#
loop_
_entity_poly.entity_id
_entity_poly.type
_entity_poly.pdbx_seq_one_letter_code
_entity_poly.pdbx_strand_id
1 'polypeptide(L)' 'MRATGIVRRIDDLGRIVIPKEIRKTMHIRESDPLEIFTEKNGNIILKKYSPIGEM' A
#
# COMPACT_ATOMS: atom_id res chain seq x y z
N MET A 1 0.90 11.96 -7.08
CA MET A 1 1.59 10.68 -6.80
C MET A 1 3.02 10.74 -7.29
N ARG A 2 3.86 9.96 -6.70
CA ARG A 2 5.26 9.94 -7.05
C ARG A 2 5.66 8.52 -7.42
N ALA A 3 6.29 8.35 -8.58
CA ALA A 3 6.74 7.04 -9.01
C ALA A 3 7.99 6.63 -8.22
N THR A 4 8.02 5.37 -7.83
CA THR A 4 9.18 4.83 -7.13
C THR A 4 10.10 4.06 -8.06
N GLY A 5 9.60 3.70 -9.24
CA GLY A 5 10.32 2.84 -10.15
C GLY A 5 10.27 1.37 -9.77
N ILE A 6 9.59 1.03 -8.71
CA ILE A 6 9.49 -0.35 -8.26
C ILE A 6 8.26 -1.00 -8.88
N VAL A 7 8.47 -2.18 -9.46
CA VAL A 7 7.40 -2.94 -10.11
C VAL A 7 7.32 -4.29 -9.42
N ARG A 8 6.12 -4.73 -9.10
CA ARG A 8 5.89 -6.02 -8.48
C ARG A 8 4.82 -6.77 -9.23
N ARG A 9 4.92 -8.09 -9.26
CA ARG A 9 3.94 -8.93 -9.91
C ARG A 9 2.95 -9.44 -8.88
N ILE A 10 1.70 -9.56 -9.29
CA ILE A 10 0.68 -10.17 -8.46
C ILE A 10 0.82 -11.68 -8.57
N ASP A 11 0.82 -12.37 -7.42
CA ASP A 11 0.95 -13.82 -7.42
C ASP A 11 -0.42 -14.49 -7.68
N ASP A 12 -0.44 -15.81 -7.61
CA ASP A 12 -1.66 -16.56 -7.95
C ASP A 12 -2.75 -16.41 -6.90
N LEU A 13 -2.44 -15.87 -5.75
CA LEU A 13 -3.42 -15.59 -4.71
C LEU A 13 -3.82 -14.13 -4.68
N GLY A 14 -3.38 -13.34 -5.64
CA GLY A 14 -3.74 -11.93 -5.72
C GLY A 14 -2.93 -11.03 -4.81
N ARG A 15 -1.76 -11.45 -4.38
CA ARG A 15 -0.95 -10.68 -3.44
C ARG A 15 0.24 -10.05 -4.13
N ILE A 16 0.67 -8.91 -3.61
CA ILE A 16 1.96 -8.32 -3.98
C ILE A 16 2.72 -8.05 -2.70
N VAL A 17 4.05 -7.95 -2.84
CA VAL A 17 4.92 -7.63 -1.72
C VAL A 17 5.25 -6.15 -1.76
N ILE A 18 5.01 -5.46 -0.66
CA ILE A 18 5.44 -4.07 -0.55
C ILE A 18 6.91 -4.08 -0.14
N PRO A 19 7.79 -3.48 -0.95
CA PRO A 19 9.23 -3.53 -0.65
C PRO A 19 9.56 -2.93 0.69
N LYS A 20 10.64 -3.43 1.28
CA LYS A 20 11.07 -3.00 2.58
C LYS A 20 11.34 -1.49 2.62
N GLU A 21 11.93 -0.96 1.56
CA GLU A 21 12.24 0.46 1.50
C GLU A 21 10.99 1.32 1.62
N ILE A 22 9.91 0.89 0.96
CA ILE A 22 8.66 1.63 1.02
C ILE A 22 8.04 1.50 2.40
N ARG A 23 8.08 0.29 2.97
CA ARG A 23 7.52 0.09 4.30
C ARG A 23 8.23 0.98 5.33
N LYS A 24 9.55 1.11 5.22
CA LYS A 24 10.30 1.96 6.14
C LYS A 24 9.93 3.42 5.97
N THR A 25 9.90 3.89 4.73
CA THR A 25 9.60 5.28 4.46
C THR A 25 8.20 5.66 4.91
N MET A 26 7.25 4.77 4.72
CA MET A 26 5.85 5.05 5.04
C MET A 26 5.48 4.59 6.45
N HIS A 27 6.44 4.05 7.20
CA HIS A 27 6.22 3.58 8.57
C HIS A 27 5.15 2.50 8.64
N ILE A 28 5.21 1.55 7.71
CA ILE A 28 4.29 0.42 7.66
C ILE A 28 4.98 -0.78 8.30
N ARG A 29 4.34 -1.36 9.31
CA ARG A 29 4.90 -2.49 10.03
C ARG A 29 4.00 -3.70 9.87
N GLU A 30 4.53 -4.84 10.30
CA GLU A 30 3.79 -6.09 10.27
C GLU A 30 2.46 -5.93 10.98
N SER A 31 1.42 -6.42 10.38
CA SER A 31 0.05 -6.40 10.91
C SER A 31 -0.61 -5.03 10.89
N ASP A 32 0.06 -4.00 10.39
CA ASP A 32 -0.60 -2.71 10.24
C ASP A 32 -1.74 -2.83 9.23
N PRO A 33 -2.93 -2.32 9.55
CA PRO A 33 -4.03 -2.36 8.59
C PRO A 33 -3.84 -1.28 7.54
N LEU A 34 -4.12 -1.65 6.30
CA LEU A 34 -4.10 -0.71 5.19
C LEU A 34 -5.47 -0.72 4.54
N GLU A 35 -5.96 0.44 4.22
CA GLU A 35 -7.21 0.57 3.50
C GLU A 35 -6.92 0.68 2.01
N ILE A 36 -7.71 -0.03 1.21
CA ILE A 36 -7.52 -0.07 -0.23
C ILE A 36 -8.55 0.82 -0.90
N PHE A 37 -8.07 1.75 -1.71
CA PHE A 37 -8.93 2.63 -2.51
C PHE A 37 -8.70 2.33 -3.98
N THR A 38 -9.74 2.53 -4.78
CA THR A 38 -9.60 2.44 -6.22
C THR A 38 -10.01 3.76 -6.85
N GLU A 39 -9.41 4.05 -8.00
CA GLU A 39 -9.78 5.23 -8.78
C GLU A 39 -10.28 4.78 -10.15
N LYS A 40 -11.10 5.62 -10.76
CA LYS A 40 -11.70 5.27 -12.04
C LYS A 40 -10.67 5.04 -13.13
N ASN A 41 -9.52 5.67 -13.00
CA ASN A 41 -8.46 5.54 -14.02
C ASN A 41 -7.62 4.29 -13.85
N GLY A 42 -8.03 3.38 -12.95
CA GLY A 42 -7.34 2.11 -12.81
C GLY A 42 -6.27 2.06 -11.76
N ASN A 43 -6.19 3.07 -10.92
CA ASN A 43 -5.19 3.07 -9.85
C ASN A 43 -5.74 2.41 -8.60
N ILE A 44 -4.86 1.72 -7.88
CA ILE A 44 -5.15 1.17 -6.56
C ILE A 44 -4.25 1.92 -5.57
N ILE A 45 -4.86 2.46 -4.54
CA ILE A 45 -4.14 3.26 -3.55
C ILE A 45 -4.27 2.58 -2.20
N LEU A 46 -3.15 2.42 -1.51
CA LEU A 46 -3.11 1.87 -0.16
C LEU A 46 -2.79 2.98 0.81
N LYS A 47 -3.58 3.08 1.86
CA LYS A 47 -3.35 4.08 2.90
C LYS A 47 -3.41 3.41 4.25
N LYS A 48 -2.62 3.92 5.18
CA LYS A 48 -2.70 3.41 6.54
C LYS A 48 -4.09 3.68 7.08
N TYR A 49 -4.67 2.67 7.67
CA TYR A 49 -6.04 2.76 8.15
C TYR A 49 -6.07 3.38 9.53
N SER A 50 -6.93 4.37 9.70
CA SER A 50 -7.09 5.04 10.97
C SER A 50 -8.57 5.23 11.22
N PRO A 51 -9.20 4.29 11.93
CA PRO A 51 -10.65 4.29 12.06
C PRO A 51 -11.19 5.51 12.78
N ILE A 52 -10.39 6.16 13.60
CA ILE A 52 -10.86 7.29 14.34
C ILE A 52 -10.18 8.54 13.90
N GLY A 53 -9.60 8.53 12.80
CA GLY A 53 -8.86 9.66 12.34
C GLY A 53 -7.71 9.93 13.21
N GLU A 54 -7.29 9.38 13.99
CA GLU A 54 -6.28 9.44 14.74
C GLU A 54 -5.66 10.37 15.21
N MET A 55 -5.54 10.56 15.72
CA MET A 55 -5.01 11.44 16.18
C MET A 55 -4.01 11.43 16.48
#